data_e47d41674a91f2d4768b34b2ff60ecc7
#
_entry.id   e47d41674a91f2d4768b34b2ff60ecc7
#
_cell.length_a   1.000
_cell.length_b   1.000
_cell.length_c   1.000
_cell.angle_alpha   90.00
_cell.angle_beta   90.00
_cell.angle_gamma   90.00
#
_symmetry.space_group_name_H-M   'P 1'
#
loop_
_entity.id
_entity.type
_entity.pdbx_description
1 polymer ?
#
loop_
_entity_poly.entity_id
_entity_poly.type
_entity_poly.pdbx_seq_one_letter_code
_entity_poly.pdbx_strand_id
1 'polypeptide(L)'
;MMTVMATSTASTALATIDNTAARRYRAASKSSNTQRSYRSAVADDPADDSPNGRRRAAARKYPAWSTWAAAHGTPALPAAPDAIAAYLAELADAGASVATIHQRRAAIAWTHRAANLPDPTNTETVRAVAHGIARTNTRPRRQSAPALVDDLDRMAAVLEQAVTSTTPGTAAHLRAVRDRAVILLAWTGAFRRSEIAALVVDDMTHRRQSGRAVILVTVRRSKTDQQGEGKTKVIPSASAHPLRDPVAAVKAWTKLARITAGPLFRPVNRHGQIADHALQGQDIADIVRRTVDAAGLDQRITAHGLRAGLITAGAIAGASTTGLRAQSGHESESAFSGYVRDSGVLAMDAVLKAMGE
;
A
#
# COMPACT_ATOMS: atom_id res chain seq x y z
N MET A 1 -26.41 48.78 -35.32
CA MET A 1 -27.23 48.27 -34.20
C MET A 1 -27.56 46.81 -34.48
N MET A 2 -26.60 45.90 -34.31
CA MET A 2 -26.78 44.44 -34.40
C MET A 2 -25.55 43.79 -33.83
N THR A 3 -25.50 43.46 -32.57
CA THR A 3 -24.64 42.47 -31.98
C THR A 3 -24.95 42.32 -30.46
N VAL A 4 -26.04 41.70 -30.10
CA VAL A 4 -26.23 41.08 -28.76
C VAL A 4 -27.35 40.03 -28.89
N MET A 5 -27.08 38.86 -29.38
CA MET A 5 -27.96 37.67 -29.28
C MET A 5 -27.25 36.33 -29.51
N ALA A 6 -25.98 36.19 -29.17
CA ALA A 6 -25.28 34.91 -29.38
C ALA A 6 -24.84 34.18 -28.11
N THR A 7 -25.00 34.75 -26.91
CA THR A 7 -24.48 34.16 -25.65
C THR A 7 -25.52 33.36 -24.85
N SER A 8 -26.81 33.44 -25.18
CA SER A 8 -27.87 32.76 -24.40
C SER A 8 -28.12 31.30 -24.79
N THR A 9 -27.91 30.96 -26.06
CA THR A 9 -28.21 29.58 -26.56
C THR A 9 -27.22 28.51 -26.17
N ALA A 10 -25.94 28.86 -26.00
CA ALA A 10 -24.91 27.88 -25.62
C ALA A 10 -25.05 27.42 -24.15
N SER A 11 -25.53 28.31 -23.26
CA SER A 11 -25.72 27.97 -21.84
C SER A 11 -26.90 27.03 -21.61
N THR A 12 -27.96 27.17 -22.42
CA THR A 12 -29.18 26.34 -22.30
C THR A 12 -28.98 24.94 -22.89
N ALA A 13 -28.14 24.79 -23.94
CA ALA A 13 -27.83 23.50 -24.55
C ALA A 13 -26.99 22.61 -23.64
N LEU A 14 -26.12 23.18 -22.80
CA LEU A 14 -25.28 22.44 -21.83
C LEU A 14 -26.11 21.90 -20.64
N ALA A 15 -27.26 22.51 -20.33
CA ALA A 15 -28.14 22.07 -19.24
C ALA A 15 -28.88 20.75 -19.54
N THR A 16 -28.99 20.36 -20.82
CA THR A 16 -29.66 19.13 -21.28
C THR A 16 -28.76 17.93 -21.45
N ILE A 17 -27.45 18.11 -21.32
CA ILE A 17 -26.47 16.97 -21.42
C ILE A 17 -26.51 16.17 -20.12
N ASP A 18 -26.84 14.87 -20.22
CA ASP A 18 -26.70 13.96 -19.08
C ASP A 18 -25.22 13.74 -18.73
N ASN A 19 -24.77 14.39 -17.67
CA ASN A 19 -23.42 14.32 -17.15
C ASN A 19 -23.18 13.17 -16.17
N THR A 20 -24.13 12.26 -15.98
CA THR A 20 -24.06 11.17 -14.97
C THR A 20 -22.86 10.27 -15.21
N ALA A 21 -22.62 9.86 -16.47
CA ALA A 21 -21.46 9.05 -16.83
C ALA A 21 -20.14 9.81 -16.59
N ALA A 22 -20.06 11.08 -17.00
CA ALA A 22 -18.89 11.92 -16.78
C ALA A 22 -18.57 12.11 -15.28
N ARG A 23 -19.60 12.31 -14.44
CA ARG A 23 -19.45 12.39 -12.98
C ARG A 23 -18.92 11.09 -12.40
N ARG A 24 -19.42 9.94 -12.84
CA ARG A 24 -18.94 8.61 -12.43
C ARG A 24 -17.46 8.41 -12.78
N TYR A 25 -17.04 8.72 -14.01
CA TYR A 25 -15.63 8.60 -14.42
C TYR A 25 -14.74 9.63 -13.70
N ARG A 26 -15.20 10.86 -13.47
CA ARG A 26 -14.48 11.84 -12.67
C ARG A 26 -14.28 11.33 -11.23
N ALA A 27 -15.29 10.75 -10.60
CA ALA A 27 -15.19 10.13 -9.29
C ALA A 27 -14.19 8.96 -9.28
N ALA A 28 -14.16 8.15 -10.34
CA ALA A 28 -13.22 7.03 -10.48
C ALA A 28 -11.79 7.44 -10.86
N SER A 29 -11.50 8.72 -11.14
CA SER A 29 -10.17 9.22 -11.54
C SER A 29 -9.09 9.05 -10.47
N LYS A 30 -9.47 8.83 -9.22
CA LYS A 30 -8.59 8.50 -8.09
C LYS A 30 -9.00 7.19 -7.46
N SER A 31 -8.00 6.37 -7.06
CA SER A 31 -8.29 5.13 -6.34
C SER A 31 -9.05 5.40 -5.03
N SER A 32 -9.86 4.45 -4.59
CA SER A 32 -10.61 4.53 -3.32
C SER A 32 -9.69 4.80 -2.12
N ASN A 33 -8.49 4.24 -2.10
CA ASN A 33 -7.49 4.51 -1.07
C ASN A 33 -6.98 5.96 -1.10
N THR A 34 -6.75 6.53 -2.30
CA THR A 34 -6.35 7.93 -2.45
C THR A 34 -7.47 8.85 -1.99
N GLN A 35 -8.72 8.57 -2.38
CA GLN A 35 -9.88 9.36 -1.94
C GLN A 35 -10.05 9.29 -0.42
N ARG A 36 -9.96 8.10 0.19
CA ARG A 36 -10.01 7.93 1.65
C ARG A 36 -8.91 8.73 2.34
N SER A 37 -7.68 8.64 1.81
CA SER A 37 -6.53 9.38 2.33
C SER A 37 -6.73 10.90 2.24
N TYR A 38 -7.31 11.40 1.13
CA TYR A 38 -7.60 12.82 0.97
C TYR A 38 -8.72 13.30 1.88
N ARG A 39 -9.83 12.54 1.98
CA ARG A 39 -10.90 12.85 2.93
C ARG A 39 -10.35 12.97 4.35
N SER A 40 -9.60 11.95 4.78
CA SER A 40 -8.95 11.94 6.10
C SER A 40 -7.92 13.07 6.30
N ALA A 41 -7.32 13.60 5.24
CA ALA A 41 -6.38 14.72 5.33
C ALA A 41 -7.10 16.07 5.50
N VAL A 42 -8.28 16.20 4.91
CA VAL A 42 -9.05 17.45 4.90
C VAL A 42 -10.04 17.56 6.05
N ALA A 43 -10.74 16.48 6.39
CA ALA A 43 -11.73 16.48 7.45
C ALA A 43 -11.52 15.31 8.40
N ASP A 44 -11.77 15.53 9.66
CA ASP A 44 -12.07 14.45 10.59
C ASP A 44 -13.43 13.91 10.15
N ASP A 45 -13.48 12.62 9.83
CA ASP A 45 -14.71 12.01 9.30
C ASP A 45 -15.78 11.96 10.41
N PRO A 46 -16.76 12.87 10.41
CA PRO A 46 -17.81 12.84 11.42
C PRO A 46 -18.77 11.66 11.23
N ALA A 47 -18.70 10.99 10.08
CA ALA A 47 -19.51 9.81 9.79
C ALA A 47 -18.89 8.52 10.34
N ASP A 48 -17.59 8.50 10.67
CA ASP A 48 -16.93 7.37 11.36
C ASP A 48 -16.96 7.59 12.89
N ASP A 49 -18.14 7.70 13.44
CA ASP A 49 -18.36 7.76 14.91
C ASP A 49 -18.13 6.40 15.60
N SER A 50 -17.63 5.41 14.86
CA SER A 50 -17.23 4.14 15.41
C SER A 50 -16.10 4.32 16.44
N PRO A 51 -16.00 3.44 17.46
CA PRO A 51 -14.89 3.46 18.42
C PRO A 51 -13.51 3.43 17.74
N ASN A 52 -13.42 2.80 16.58
CA ASN A 52 -12.19 2.76 15.78
C ASN A 52 -11.94 4.06 15.02
N GLY A 53 -12.98 4.74 14.53
CA GLY A 53 -12.89 6.06 13.90
C GLY A 53 -12.39 7.11 14.87
N ARG A 54 -12.99 7.16 16.07
CA ARG A 54 -12.57 8.08 17.15
C ARG A 54 -11.12 7.82 17.61
N ARG A 55 -10.72 6.56 17.77
CA ARG A 55 -9.33 6.20 18.08
C ARG A 55 -8.35 6.61 16.97
N ARG A 56 -8.74 6.48 15.69
CA ARG A 56 -7.93 6.92 14.55
C ARG A 56 -7.81 8.44 14.50
N ALA A 57 -8.88 9.19 14.76
CA ALA A 57 -8.84 10.65 14.83
C ALA A 57 -7.94 11.11 15.99
N ALA A 58 -8.09 10.54 17.19
CA ALA A 58 -7.26 10.86 18.35
C ALA A 58 -5.78 10.46 18.20
N ALA A 59 -5.49 9.41 17.41
CA ALA A 59 -4.13 8.94 17.15
C ALA A 59 -3.43 9.71 16.00
N ARG A 60 -4.06 10.71 15.39
CA ARG A 60 -3.43 11.50 14.32
C ARG A 60 -2.33 12.37 14.88
N LYS A 61 -1.16 12.23 14.33
CA LYS A 61 -0.01 13.06 14.69
C LYS A 61 -0.20 14.53 14.32
N TYR A 62 -1.01 14.82 13.29
CA TYR A 62 -1.24 16.16 12.75
C TYR A 62 -2.73 16.40 12.53
N PRO A 63 -3.25 17.62 12.78
CA PRO A 63 -4.66 17.95 12.57
C PRO A 63 -5.06 17.82 11.10
N ALA A 64 -6.33 17.52 10.84
CA ALA A 64 -6.91 17.66 9.53
C ALA A 64 -7.01 19.14 9.14
N TRP A 65 -7.07 19.44 7.84
CA TRP A 65 -7.16 20.82 7.35
C TRP A 65 -8.34 21.58 7.94
N SER A 66 -9.55 20.99 7.95
CA SER A 66 -10.74 21.66 8.48
C SER A 66 -10.65 21.93 9.98
N THR A 67 -10.05 21.00 10.75
CA THR A 67 -9.84 21.17 12.19
C THR A 67 -8.86 22.28 12.47
N TRP A 68 -7.77 22.35 11.72
CA TRP A 68 -6.79 23.43 11.82
C TRP A 68 -7.40 24.78 11.44
N ALA A 69 -8.13 24.84 10.29
CA ALA A 69 -8.78 26.06 9.82
C ALA A 69 -9.78 26.61 10.83
N ALA A 70 -10.61 25.74 11.42
CA ALA A 70 -11.57 26.13 12.45
C ALA A 70 -10.86 26.71 13.70
N ALA A 71 -9.75 26.09 14.12
CA ALA A 71 -8.96 26.58 15.26
C ALA A 71 -8.33 27.96 15.01
N HIS A 72 -8.09 28.33 13.74
CA HIS A 72 -7.51 29.60 13.32
C HIS A 72 -8.56 30.59 12.79
N GLY A 73 -9.85 30.30 12.93
CA GLY A 73 -10.94 31.20 12.52
C GLY A 73 -10.99 31.46 11.01
N THR A 74 -10.45 30.57 10.17
CA THR A 74 -10.40 30.73 8.71
C THR A 74 -11.30 29.68 8.02
N PRO A 75 -11.95 30.02 6.88
CA PRO A 75 -12.74 29.06 6.12
C PRO A 75 -11.87 27.92 5.59
N ALA A 76 -12.33 26.68 5.78
CA ALA A 76 -11.68 25.52 5.17
C ALA A 76 -11.98 25.40 3.67
N LEU A 77 -13.13 25.96 3.21
CA LEU A 77 -13.61 25.92 1.82
C LEU A 77 -14.54 27.11 1.56
N PRO A 78 -14.24 28.03 0.63
CA PRO A 78 -12.96 28.14 -0.07
C PRO A 78 -11.81 28.55 0.88
N ALA A 79 -10.65 27.98 0.68
CA ALA A 79 -9.49 28.26 1.50
C ALA A 79 -8.68 29.45 0.95
N ALA A 80 -8.19 30.30 1.85
CA ALA A 80 -7.24 31.34 1.49
C ALA A 80 -5.83 30.74 1.29
N PRO A 81 -5.07 31.15 0.25
CA PRO A 81 -3.72 30.66 0.01
C PRO A 81 -2.77 30.84 1.21
N ASP A 82 -2.83 31.98 1.89
CA ASP A 82 -1.98 32.27 3.04
C ASP A 82 -2.28 31.36 4.23
N ALA A 83 -3.56 31.02 4.46
CA ALA A 83 -3.94 30.05 5.48
C ALA A 83 -3.39 28.63 5.15
N ILE A 84 -3.41 28.24 3.88
CA ILE A 84 -2.81 26.96 3.46
C ILE A 84 -1.30 26.98 3.68
N ALA A 85 -0.63 28.06 3.32
CA ALA A 85 0.81 28.22 3.50
C ALA A 85 1.19 28.12 4.98
N ALA A 86 0.45 28.79 5.88
CA ALA A 86 0.64 28.70 7.34
C ALA A 86 0.43 27.27 7.86
N TYR A 87 -0.65 26.61 7.44
CA TYR A 87 -0.91 25.21 7.80
C TYR A 87 0.25 24.27 7.42
N LEU A 88 0.76 24.39 6.17
CA LEU A 88 1.87 23.56 5.72
C LEU A 88 3.16 23.84 6.48
N ALA A 89 3.42 25.11 6.85
CA ALA A 89 4.57 25.51 7.67
C ALA A 89 4.47 24.92 9.08
N GLU A 90 3.34 25.07 9.76
CA GLU A 90 3.13 24.48 11.09
C GLU A 90 3.28 22.95 11.10
N LEU A 91 2.77 22.27 10.06
CA LEU A 91 2.97 20.83 9.92
C LEU A 91 4.45 20.48 9.78
N ALA A 92 5.22 21.28 9.04
CA ALA A 92 6.65 21.07 8.85
C ALA A 92 7.42 21.26 10.16
N ASP A 93 7.12 22.32 10.92
CA ASP A 93 7.69 22.63 12.23
C ASP A 93 7.35 21.53 13.25
N ALA A 94 6.13 20.99 13.21
CA ALA A 94 5.72 19.81 13.98
C ALA A 94 6.39 18.50 13.51
N GLY A 95 7.26 18.56 12.49
CA GLY A 95 8.07 17.45 11.99
C GLY A 95 7.35 16.55 11.01
N ALA A 96 6.40 17.08 10.24
CA ALA A 96 5.81 16.33 9.10
C ALA A 96 6.84 16.11 8.00
N SER A 97 6.78 14.93 7.37
CA SER A 97 7.64 14.65 6.22
C SER A 97 7.18 15.44 4.98
N VAL A 98 8.10 15.72 4.06
CA VAL A 98 7.80 16.35 2.76
C VAL A 98 6.66 15.60 2.03
N ALA A 99 6.66 14.28 2.10
CA ALA A 99 5.58 13.46 1.51
C ALA A 99 4.21 13.72 2.17
N THR A 100 4.18 13.93 3.50
CA THR A 100 2.96 14.32 4.23
C THR A 100 2.49 15.70 3.80
N ILE A 101 3.38 16.67 3.69
CA ILE A 101 3.09 18.03 3.22
C ILE A 101 2.49 17.99 1.80
N HIS A 102 3.11 17.28 0.87
CA HIS A 102 2.59 17.11 -0.47
C HIS A 102 1.20 16.45 -0.50
N GLN A 103 0.99 15.42 0.35
CA GLN A 103 -0.31 14.75 0.45
C GLN A 103 -1.40 15.72 0.96
N ARG A 104 -1.10 16.53 2.01
CA ARG A 104 -2.05 17.51 2.57
C ARG A 104 -2.42 18.56 1.53
N ARG A 105 -1.41 19.13 0.86
CA ARG A 105 -1.61 20.08 -0.25
C ARG A 105 -2.49 19.49 -1.35
N ALA A 106 -2.18 18.27 -1.81
CA ALA A 106 -2.95 17.59 -2.85
C ALA A 106 -4.40 17.28 -2.43
N ALA A 107 -4.63 17.01 -1.15
CA ALA A 107 -5.97 16.78 -0.60
C ALA A 107 -6.81 18.06 -0.61
N ILE A 108 -6.23 19.20 -0.19
CA ILE A 108 -6.91 20.52 -0.23
C ILE A 108 -7.26 20.89 -1.69
N ALA A 109 -6.30 20.74 -2.60
CA ALA A 109 -6.53 20.94 -4.04
C ALA A 109 -7.66 20.07 -4.60
N TRP A 110 -7.68 18.80 -4.20
CA TRP A 110 -8.73 17.86 -4.64
C TRP A 110 -10.11 18.28 -4.13
N THR A 111 -10.22 18.72 -2.88
CA THR A 111 -11.49 19.16 -2.29
C THR A 111 -12.05 20.40 -2.99
N HIS A 112 -11.19 21.39 -3.31
CA HIS A 112 -11.62 22.58 -4.05
C HIS A 112 -12.11 22.22 -5.46
N ARG A 113 -11.36 21.39 -6.18
CA ARG A 113 -11.80 20.91 -7.50
C ARG A 113 -13.09 20.11 -7.46
N ALA A 114 -13.31 19.32 -6.40
CA ALA A 114 -14.55 18.57 -6.21
C ALA A 114 -15.77 19.50 -5.96
N ALA A 115 -15.53 20.66 -5.33
CA ALA A 115 -16.54 21.71 -5.11
C ALA A 115 -16.66 22.69 -6.29
N ASN A 116 -15.99 22.45 -7.43
CA ASN A 116 -15.89 23.36 -8.58
C ASN A 116 -15.35 24.76 -8.22
N LEU A 117 -14.46 24.83 -7.22
CA LEU A 117 -13.76 26.04 -6.81
C LEU A 117 -12.34 26.08 -7.42
N PRO A 118 -11.77 27.28 -7.62
CA PRO A 118 -10.38 27.44 -8.02
C PRO A 118 -9.44 26.71 -7.05
N ASP A 119 -8.34 26.16 -7.58
CA ASP A 119 -7.33 25.47 -6.76
C ASP A 119 -6.39 26.50 -6.09
N PRO A 120 -6.53 26.76 -4.78
CA PRO A 120 -5.73 27.77 -4.09
C PRO A 120 -4.29 27.31 -3.85
N THR A 121 -4.00 26.02 -4.03
CA THR A 121 -2.67 25.45 -3.78
C THR A 121 -1.67 25.71 -4.90
N ASN A 122 -2.13 26.26 -6.03
CA ASN A 122 -1.30 26.62 -7.19
C ASN A 122 -0.80 28.08 -7.18
N THR A 123 -1.13 28.86 -6.13
CA THR A 123 -0.60 30.21 -5.96
C THR A 123 0.89 30.19 -5.66
N GLU A 124 1.56 31.32 -5.96
CA GLU A 124 3.01 31.43 -5.69
C GLU A 124 3.33 31.26 -4.21
N THR A 125 2.53 31.86 -3.33
CA THR A 125 2.68 31.76 -1.86
C THR A 125 2.75 30.30 -1.42
N VAL A 126 1.79 29.47 -1.80
CA VAL A 126 1.73 28.06 -1.40
C VAL A 126 2.87 27.25 -2.03
N ARG A 127 3.20 27.54 -3.29
CA ARG A 127 4.32 26.84 -3.96
C ARG A 127 5.66 27.18 -3.33
N ALA A 128 5.92 28.45 -3.06
CA ALA A 128 7.17 28.90 -2.45
C ALA A 128 7.37 28.27 -1.06
N VAL A 129 6.33 28.28 -0.20
CA VAL A 129 6.39 27.64 1.11
C VAL A 129 6.63 26.12 0.98
N ALA A 130 5.90 25.43 0.11
CA ALA A 130 6.09 24.00 -0.09
C ALA A 130 7.50 23.65 -0.61
N HIS A 131 8.06 24.46 -1.51
CA HIS A 131 9.46 24.33 -1.98
C HIS A 131 10.47 24.62 -0.85
N GLY A 132 10.24 25.69 -0.07
CA GLY A 132 11.07 26.01 1.09
C GLY A 132 11.14 24.85 2.07
N ILE A 133 9.99 24.28 2.43
CA ILE A 133 9.90 23.11 3.30
C ILE A 133 10.67 21.92 2.70
N ALA A 134 10.52 21.67 1.40
CA ALA A 134 11.21 20.55 0.74
C ALA A 134 12.75 20.71 0.74
N ARG A 135 13.25 21.94 0.68
CA ARG A 135 14.69 22.24 0.70
C ARG A 135 15.28 22.20 2.10
N THR A 136 14.51 22.61 3.12
CA THR A 136 15.00 22.70 4.51
C THR A 136 14.76 21.41 5.30
N ASN A 137 13.75 20.60 4.92
CA ASN A 137 13.44 19.35 5.59
C ASN A 137 14.33 18.21 5.05
N THR A 138 15.55 18.14 5.58
CA THR A 138 16.58 17.16 5.21
C THR A 138 16.45 15.81 5.91
N ARG A 139 15.37 15.57 6.63
CA ARG A 139 15.19 14.30 7.37
C ARG A 139 15.18 13.12 6.41
N PRO A 140 16.05 12.11 6.61
CA PRO A 140 16.04 10.92 5.79
C PRO A 140 14.67 10.26 5.79
N ARG A 141 14.22 9.84 4.62
CA ARG A 141 12.97 9.07 4.50
C ARG A 141 13.15 7.75 5.25
N ARG A 142 12.33 7.50 6.28
CA ARG A 142 12.30 6.19 6.94
C ARG A 142 11.82 5.16 5.92
N GLN A 143 12.75 4.36 5.43
CA GLN A 143 12.42 3.22 4.59
C GLN A 143 12.13 2.00 5.45
N SER A 144 11.26 1.10 4.94
CA SER A 144 11.08 -0.20 5.56
C SER A 144 12.36 -1.03 5.36
N ALA A 145 12.86 -1.63 6.43
CA ALA A 145 13.97 -2.58 6.31
C ALA A 145 13.53 -3.79 5.47
N PRO A 146 14.39 -4.32 4.57
CA PRO A 146 14.10 -5.53 3.83
C PRO A 146 14.14 -6.74 4.78
N ALA A 147 13.13 -7.61 4.70
CA ALA A 147 13.15 -8.90 5.39
C ALA A 147 13.99 -9.89 4.55
N LEU A 148 15.23 -10.14 4.93
CA LEU A 148 16.11 -11.07 4.23
C LEU A 148 15.73 -12.54 4.49
N VAL A 149 16.48 -13.48 3.94
CA VAL A 149 16.19 -14.92 4.06
C VAL A 149 16.18 -15.38 5.51
N ASP A 150 17.16 -14.94 6.32
CA ASP A 150 17.27 -15.30 7.74
C ASP A 150 16.08 -14.73 8.55
N ASP A 151 15.62 -13.52 8.22
CA ASP A 151 14.43 -12.93 8.83
C ASP A 151 13.18 -13.74 8.47
N LEU A 152 13.06 -14.17 7.21
CA LEU A 152 11.96 -15.02 6.75
C LEU A 152 11.98 -16.39 7.48
N ASP A 153 13.13 -16.96 7.71
CA ASP A 153 13.28 -18.22 8.46
C ASP A 153 12.80 -18.07 9.91
N ARG A 154 13.18 -16.99 10.57
CA ARG A 154 12.71 -16.69 11.92
C ARG A 154 11.21 -16.44 11.97
N MET A 155 10.67 -15.70 10.99
CA MET A 155 9.22 -15.49 10.86
C MET A 155 8.48 -16.80 10.60
N ALA A 156 9.00 -17.67 9.72
CA ALA A 156 8.42 -18.96 9.41
C ALA A 156 8.44 -19.89 10.63
N ALA A 157 9.54 -19.90 11.41
CA ALA A 157 9.69 -20.72 12.62
C ALA A 157 8.67 -20.34 13.71
N VAL A 158 8.50 -19.04 14.00
CA VAL A 158 7.51 -18.62 15.01
C VAL A 158 6.08 -18.90 14.58
N LEU A 159 5.79 -18.82 13.28
CA LEU A 159 4.47 -19.16 12.75
C LEU A 159 4.21 -20.67 12.77
N GLU A 160 5.22 -21.49 12.47
CA GLU A 160 5.12 -22.95 12.60
C GLU A 160 4.92 -23.35 14.06
N GLN A 161 5.67 -22.74 14.99
CA GLN A 161 5.45 -22.96 16.41
C GLN A 161 4.02 -22.58 16.84
N ALA A 162 3.49 -21.45 16.34
CA ALA A 162 2.12 -21.06 16.61
C ALA A 162 1.09 -22.07 16.04
N VAL A 163 1.36 -22.67 14.88
CA VAL A 163 0.52 -23.73 14.30
C VAL A 163 0.57 -24.99 15.16
N THR A 164 1.76 -25.45 15.57
CA THR A 164 1.95 -26.71 16.27
C THR A 164 1.55 -26.65 17.75
N SER A 165 1.68 -25.48 18.38
CA SER A 165 1.31 -25.28 19.81
C SER A 165 -0.16 -25.00 20.04
N THR A 166 -0.97 -24.82 18.99
CA THR A 166 -2.40 -24.52 19.10
C THR A 166 -3.28 -25.73 18.77
N THR A 167 -4.37 -25.91 19.51
CA THR A 167 -5.33 -26.99 19.23
C THR A 167 -5.95 -26.83 17.84
N PRO A 168 -5.89 -27.87 16.97
CA PRO A 168 -6.49 -27.84 15.65
C PRO A 168 -7.95 -27.38 15.64
N GLY A 169 -8.30 -26.52 14.68
CA GLY A 169 -9.66 -25.97 14.53
C GLY A 169 -10.00 -24.80 15.41
N THR A 170 -9.19 -24.45 16.40
CA THR A 170 -9.40 -23.24 17.22
C THR A 170 -9.13 -21.96 16.43
N ALA A 171 -9.68 -20.84 16.90
CA ALA A 171 -9.42 -19.52 16.30
C ALA A 171 -7.92 -19.18 16.23
N ALA A 172 -7.15 -19.58 17.24
CA ALA A 172 -5.70 -19.39 17.28
C ALA A 172 -5.00 -20.20 16.18
N HIS A 173 -5.34 -21.48 16.07
CA HIS A 173 -4.80 -22.37 15.03
C HIS A 173 -5.14 -21.88 13.60
N LEU A 174 -6.41 -21.54 13.36
CA LEU A 174 -6.85 -21.01 12.06
C LEU A 174 -6.09 -19.74 11.67
N ARG A 175 -5.88 -18.82 12.62
CA ARG A 175 -5.11 -17.60 12.38
C ARG A 175 -3.65 -17.91 12.11
N ALA A 176 -3.02 -18.82 12.86
CA ALA A 176 -1.62 -19.20 12.68
C ALA A 176 -1.36 -19.79 11.28
N VAL A 177 -2.21 -20.74 10.84
CA VAL A 177 -2.11 -21.34 9.50
C VAL A 177 -2.33 -20.29 8.39
N ARG A 178 -3.32 -19.40 8.56
CA ARG A 178 -3.56 -18.29 7.62
C ARG A 178 -2.37 -17.33 7.56
N ASP A 179 -1.88 -16.87 8.71
CA ASP A 179 -0.84 -15.86 8.80
C ASP A 179 0.48 -16.39 8.23
N ARG A 180 0.77 -17.69 8.40
CA ARG A 180 1.89 -18.36 7.73
C ARG A 180 1.76 -18.30 6.21
N ALA A 181 0.59 -18.63 5.66
CA ALA A 181 0.36 -18.56 4.22
C ALA A 181 0.47 -17.11 3.69
N VAL A 182 -0.04 -16.13 4.44
CA VAL A 182 0.09 -14.70 4.09
C VAL A 182 1.55 -14.27 4.01
N ILE A 183 2.36 -14.54 5.03
CA ILE A 183 3.77 -14.13 5.11
C ILE A 183 4.59 -14.75 3.99
N LEU A 184 4.50 -16.07 3.82
CA LEU A 184 5.30 -16.79 2.83
C LEU A 184 4.91 -16.40 1.39
N LEU A 185 3.61 -16.27 1.11
CA LEU A 185 3.15 -15.84 -0.21
C LEU A 185 3.54 -14.39 -0.48
N ALA A 186 3.38 -13.49 0.50
CA ALA A 186 3.71 -12.08 0.38
C ALA A 186 5.20 -11.87 0.05
N TRP A 187 6.09 -12.60 0.74
CA TRP A 187 7.52 -12.53 0.51
C TRP A 187 7.88 -13.11 -0.86
N THR A 188 7.52 -14.37 -1.15
CA THR A 188 7.91 -15.08 -2.37
C THR A 188 7.38 -14.42 -3.65
N GLY A 189 6.15 -13.87 -3.58
CA GLY A 189 5.55 -13.14 -4.70
C GLY A 189 5.92 -11.66 -4.75
N ALA A 190 6.72 -11.15 -3.82
CA ALA A 190 6.97 -9.71 -3.69
C ALA A 190 5.69 -8.87 -3.76
N PHE A 191 4.61 -9.33 -3.13
CA PHE A 191 3.31 -8.68 -3.21
C PHE A 191 3.27 -7.37 -2.41
N ARG A 192 2.49 -6.39 -2.91
CA ARG A 192 2.03 -5.29 -2.06
C ARG A 192 0.94 -5.79 -1.12
N ARG A 193 0.81 -5.20 0.08
CA ARG A 193 -0.22 -5.58 1.06
C ARG A 193 -1.65 -5.57 0.50
N SER A 194 -1.95 -4.61 -0.39
CA SER A 194 -3.25 -4.52 -1.06
C SER A 194 -3.44 -5.59 -2.13
N GLU A 195 -2.38 -6.06 -2.76
CA GLU A 195 -2.42 -7.16 -3.72
C GLU A 195 -2.75 -8.47 -3.00
N ILE A 196 -2.04 -8.78 -1.89
CA ILE A 196 -2.33 -9.97 -1.05
C ILE A 196 -3.77 -9.95 -0.53
N ALA A 197 -4.23 -8.81 -0.02
CA ALA A 197 -5.57 -8.68 0.53
C ALA A 197 -6.67 -8.89 -0.52
N ALA A 198 -6.39 -8.55 -1.78
CA ALA A 198 -7.35 -8.63 -2.88
C ALA A 198 -7.37 -9.99 -3.60
N LEU A 199 -6.45 -10.92 -3.29
CA LEU A 199 -6.39 -12.22 -3.95
C LEU A 199 -7.67 -13.04 -3.73
N VAL A 200 -8.14 -13.65 -4.81
CA VAL A 200 -9.21 -14.65 -4.78
C VAL A 200 -8.67 -16.00 -5.26
N VAL A 201 -9.40 -17.07 -4.97
CA VAL A 201 -8.99 -18.44 -5.36
C VAL A 201 -8.77 -18.55 -6.87
N ASP A 202 -9.65 -17.93 -7.67
CA ASP A 202 -9.58 -17.97 -9.13
C ASP A 202 -8.35 -17.24 -9.72
N ASP A 203 -7.64 -16.45 -8.90
CA ASP A 203 -6.38 -15.84 -9.30
C ASP A 203 -5.21 -16.84 -9.31
N MET A 204 -5.41 -18.04 -8.74
CA MET A 204 -4.36 -19.05 -8.57
C MET A 204 -4.51 -20.22 -9.54
N THR A 205 -3.47 -20.45 -10.33
CA THR A 205 -3.38 -21.65 -11.19
C THR A 205 -2.25 -22.54 -10.72
N HIS A 206 -2.58 -23.75 -10.27
CA HIS A 206 -1.59 -24.74 -9.83
C HIS A 206 -1.02 -25.49 -11.03
N ARG A 207 0.31 -25.56 -11.12
CA ARG A 207 1.03 -26.26 -12.21
C ARG A 207 2.28 -26.97 -11.67
N ARG A 208 2.87 -27.79 -12.55
CA ARG A 208 4.26 -28.27 -12.40
C ARG A 208 5.11 -27.61 -13.48
N GLN A 209 6.24 -27.04 -13.08
CA GLN A 209 7.20 -26.44 -13.99
C GLN A 209 8.61 -26.91 -13.61
N SER A 210 9.36 -27.46 -14.56
CA SER A 210 10.69 -28.06 -14.31
C SER A 210 10.70 -29.06 -13.14
N GLY A 211 9.68 -29.93 -13.07
CA GLY A 211 9.54 -30.92 -12.01
C GLY A 211 9.05 -30.41 -10.64
N ARG A 212 8.93 -29.09 -10.45
CA ARG A 212 8.54 -28.42 -9.22
C ARG A 212 7.07 -27.99 -9.24
N ALA A 213 6.39 -28.10 -8.11
CA ALA A 213 5.06 -27.51 -7.96
C ALA A 213 5.17 -25.98 -7.93
N VAL A 214 4.30 -25.30 -8.66
CA VAL A 214 4.21 -23.83 -8.71
C VAL A 214 2.76 -23.37 -8.65
N ILE A 215 2.53 -22.20 -8.08
CA ILE A 215 1.28 -21.45 -8.23
C ILE A 215 1.58 -20.25 -9.12
N LEU A 216 0.84 -20.11 -10.22
CA LEU A 216 0.80 -18.88 -10.99
C LEU A 216 -0.31 -18.00 -10.38
N VAL A 217 0.06 -16.80 -9.93
CA VAL A 217 -0.88 -15.88 -9.30
C VAL A 217 -1.09 -14.67 -10.20
N THR A 218 -2.32 -14.49 -10.67
CA THR A 218 -2.71 -13.34 -11.48
C THR A 218 -3.08 -12.16 -10.58
N VAL A 219 -2.32 -11.07 -10.65
CA VAL A 219 -2.64 -9.81 -9.97
C VAL A 219 -3.48 -8.96 -10.91
N ARG A 220 -4.81 -8.98 -10.75
CA ARG A 220 -5.77 -8.33 -11.67
C ARG A 220 -5.64 -6.82 -11.72
N ARG A 221 -5.28 -6.18 -10.61
CA ARG A 221 -5.04 -4.72 -10.51
C ARG A 221 -3.93 -4.43 -9.53
N SER A 222 -2.99 -3.59 -9.93
CA SER A 222 -1.96 -3.08 -9.04
C SER A 222 -1.98 -1.55 -9.01
N LYS A 223 -1.22 -0.94 -8.09
CA LYS A 223 -1.09 0.53 -8.01
C LYS A 223 -0.57 1.13 -9.33
N THR A 224 0.20 0.37 -10.08
CA THR A 224 0.83 0.77 -11.33
C THR A 224 0.07 0.27 -12.56
N ASP A 225 -0.64 -0.85 -12.45
CA ASP A 225 -1.51 -1.39 -13.50
C ASP A 225 -2.96 -0.91 -13.26
N GLN A 226 -3.25 0.32 -13.64
CA GLN A 226 -4.61 0.88 -13.55
C GLN A 226 -5.49 0.49 -14.74
N GLN A 227 -4.89 0.03 -15.83
CA GLN A 227 -5.61 -0.43 -17.03
C GLN A 227 -6.09 -1.88 -16.89
N GLY A 228 -5.53 -2.63 -15.92
CA GLY A 228 -6.01 -3.99 -15.61
C GLY A 228 -5.51 -5.04 -16.57
N GLU A 229 -4.33 -4.84 -17.18
CA GLU A 229 -3.67 -5.85 -18.04
C GLU A 229 -3.32 -7.13 -17.28
N GLY A 230 -3.24 -7.02 -15.93
CA GLY A 230 -2.89 -8.12 -15.04
C GLY A 230 -1.43 -8.54 -15.15
N LYS A 231 -0.83 -8.88 -14.04
CA LYS A 231 0.55 -9.40 -13.99
C LYS A 231 0.56 -10.76 -13.32
N THR A 232 1.19 -11.75 -13.97
CA THR A 232 1.34 -13.08 -13.39
C THR A 232 2.63 -13.15 -12.59
N LYS A 233 2.52 -13.61 -11.34
CA LYS A 233 3.64 -13.92 -10.46
C LYS A 233 3.81 -15.43 -10.34
N VAL A 234 5.05 -15.90 -10.31
CA VAL A 234 5.38 -17.31 -10.18
C VAL A 234 5.77 -17.60 -8.74
N ILE A 235 5.06 -18.52 -8.10
CA ILE A 235 5.30 -18.94 -6.72
C ILE A 235 5.75 -20.39 -6.72
N PRO A 236 7.06 -20.67 -6.68
CA PRO A 236 7.58 -22.02 -6.66
C PRO A 236 7.44 -22.63 -5.25
N SER A 237 7.21 -23.95 -5.20
CA SER A 237 7.36 -24.72 -3.96
C SER A 237 8.82 -24.74 -3.53
N ALA A 238 9.05 -24.59 -2.24
CA ALA A 238 10.35 -24.68 -1.58
C ALA A 238 10.51 -26.01 -0.83
N SER A 239 10.28 -27.13 -1.50
CA SER A 239 10.26 -28.49 -0.91
C SER A 239 11.53 -28.84 -0.11
N ALA A 240 12.69 -28.30 -0.48
CA ALA A 240 13.93 -28.43 0.29
C ALA A 240 13.92 -27.65 1.63
N HIS A 241 13.01 -26.72 1.79
CA HIS A 241 12.83 -25.89 2.98
C HIS A 241 11.35 -25.83 3.38
N PRO A 242 10.79 -26.88 3.99
CA PRO A 242 9.35 -27.02 4.22
C PRO A 242 8.73 -25.87 5.05
N LEU A 243 9.50 -25.27 5.96
CA LEU A 243 9.05 -24.13 6.76
C LEU A 243 8.78 -22.89 5.89
N ARG A 244 9.52 -22.74 4.77
CA ARG A 244 9.41 -21.62 3.84
C ARG A 244 8.58 -21.92 2.59
N ASP A 245 7.90 -23.08 2.50
CA ASP A 245 7.14 -23.45 1.30
C ASP A 245 5.80 -22.69 1.22
N PRO A 246 5.67 -21.69 0.34
CA PRO A 246 4.45 -20.91 0.17
C PRO A 246 3.31 -21.74 -0.45
N VAL A 247 3.65 -22.71 -1.32
CA VAL A 247 2.65 -23.56 -1.97
C VAL A 247 2.00 -24.49 -0.95
N ALA A 248 2.81 -25.10 -0.09
CA ALA A 248 2.32 -25.95 1.00
C ALA A 248 1.48 -25.13 2.01
N ALA A 249 1.94 -23.93 2.37
CA ALA A 249 1.24 -23.05 3.32
C ALA A 249 -0.13 -22.59 2.78
N VAL A 250 -0.21 -22.15 1.52
CA VAL A 250 -1.47 -21.76 0.89
C VAL A 250 -2.43 -22.95 0.81
N LYS A 251 -1.94 -24.13 0.43
CA LYS A 251 -2.74 -25.37 0.38
C LYS A 251 -3.26 -25.76 1.78
N ALA A 252 -2.44 -25.64 2.82
CA ALA A 252 -2.84 -25.93 4.19
C ALA A 252 -3.97 -24.98 4.65
N TRP A 253 -3.83 -23.67 4.37
CA TRP A 253 -4.84 -22.67 4.70
C TRP A 253 -6.16 -22.93 3.96
N THR A 254 -6.15 -23.06 2.62
CA THR A 254 -7.37 -23.24 1.84
C THR A 254 -8.10 -24.53 2.20
N LYS A 255 -7.37 -25.63 2.46
CA LYS A 255 -7.92 -26.89 2.93
C LYS A 255 -8.57 -26.75 4.32
N LEU A 256 -7.85 -26.16 5.28
CA LEU A 256 -8.33 -26.01 6.66
C LEU A 256 -9.55 -25.10 6.74
N ALA A 257 -9.51 -23.99 5.99
CA ALA A 257 -10.60 -23.01 5.93
C ALA A 257 -11.74 -23.41 4.97
N ARG A 258 -11.60 -24.52 4.24
CA ARG A 258 -12.56 -25.00 3.22
C ARG A 258 -12.90 -23.93 2.17
N ILE A 259 -11.88 -23.15 1.77
CA ILE A 259 -12.05 -22.06 0.78
C ILE A 259 -11.86 -22.65 -0.62
N THR A 260 -12.93 -22.68 -1.39
CA THR A 260 -12.94 -23.17 -2.78
C THR A 260 -13.18 -22.06 -3.80
N ALA A 261 -13.71 -20.89 -3.37
CA ALA A 261 -13.99 -19.74 -4.23
C ALA A 261 -13.96 -18.43 -3.42
N GLY A 262 -13.90 -17.30 -4.13
CA GLY A 262 -13.91 -15.97 -3.54
C GLY A 262 -12.59 -15.58 -2.84
N PRO A 263 -12.63 -14.69 -1.83
CA PRO A 263 -11.42 -14.18 -1.19
C PRO A 263 -10.54 -15.27 -0.60
N LEU A 264 -9.24 -15.23 -0.95
CA LEU A 264 -8.25 -16.22 -0.48
C LEU A 264 -7.98 -16.08 1.02
N PHE A 265 -7.75 -14.86 1.49
CA PHE A 265 -7.47 -14.59 2.89
C PHE A 265 -8.62 -13.85 3.55
N ARG A 266 -9.20 -14.47 4.57
CA ARG A 266 -10.40 -14.03 5.26
C ARG A 266 -10.15 -13.78 6.74
N PRO A 267 -10.87 -12.85 7.39
CA PRO A 267 -10.84 -12.69 8.83
C PRO A 267 -11.30 -13.96 9.57
N VAL A 268 -10.66 -14.22 10.71
CA VAL A 268 -11.08 -15.26 11.66
C VAL A 268 -11.42 -14.57 12.98
N ASN A 269 -12.65 -14.66 13.43
CA ASN A 269 -13.10 -14.05 14.68
C ASN A 269 -12.59 -14.83 15.92
N ARG A 270 -12.93 -14.36 17.14
CA ARG A 270 -12.50 -15.00 18.39
C ARG A 270 -13.10 -16.39 18.61
N HIS A 271 -14.19 -16.71 17.93
CA HIS A 271 -14.90 -17.98 18.03
C HIS A 271 -14.48 -19.00 16.94
N GLY A 272 -13.48 -18.67 16.09
CA GLY A 272 -13.03 -19.53 15.02
C GLY A 272 -13.89 -19.48 13.75
N GLN A 273 -14.84 -18.56 13.67
CA GLN A 273 -15.64 -18.38 12.45
C GLN A 273 -14.84 -17.59 11.42
N ILE A 274 -14.83 -18.08 10.21
CA ILE A 274 -14.16 -17.48 9.05
C ILE A 274 -15.19 -16.64 8.29
N ALA A 275 -14.89 -15.36 8.08
CA ALA A 275 -15.78 -14.45 7.36
C ALA A 275 -15.77 -14.72 5.85
N ASP A 276 -16.82 -14.28 5.14
CA ASP A 276 -16.91 -14.42 3.68
C ASP A 276 -16.23 -13.29 2.91
N HIS A 277 -15.81 -12.23 3.59
CA HIS A 277 -15.10 -11.09 2.98
C HIS A 277 -13.58 -11.20 3.15
N ALA A 278 -12.85 -10.46 2.30
CA ALA A 278 -11.40 -10.41 2.32
C ALA A 278 -10.84 -9.68 3.55
N LEU A 279 -9.61 -10.04 3.96
CA LEU A 279 -8.77 -9.20 4.80
C LEU A 279 -8.53 -7.85 4.12
N GLN A 280 -8.40 -6.81 4.94
CA GLN A 280 -8.00 -5.49 4.46
C GLN A 280 -6.47 -5.37 4.42
N GLY A 281 -5.95 -4.42 3.62
CA GLY A 281 -4.51 -4.18 3.60
C GLY A 281 -3.93 -3.82 4.98
N GLN A 282 -4.73 -3.27 5.89
CA GLN A 282 -4.30 -3.02 7.27
C GLN A 282 -4.15 -4.32 8.06
N ASP A 283 -5.05 -5.29 7.87
CA ASP A 283 -4.95 -6.59 8.55
C ASP A 283 -3.65 -7.32 8.14
N ILE A 284 -3.28 -7.23 6.85
CA ILE A 284 -1.99 -7.76 6.36
C ILE A 284 -0.81 -7.07 7.06
N ALA A 285 -0.85 -5.73 7.21
CA ALA A 285 0.20 -5.01 7.92
C ALA A 285 0.28 -5.41 9.40
N ASP A 286 -0.86 -5.65 10.04
CA ASP A 286 -0.94 -6.09 11.44
C ASP A 286 -0.44 -7.53 11.63
N ILE A 287 -0.69 -8.42 10.66
CA ILE A 287 -0.12 -9.77 10.63
C ILE A 287 1.41 -9.68 10.58
N VAL A 288 1.96 -8.91 9.64
CA VAL A 288 3.41 -8.76 9.50
C VAL A 288 4.01 -8.21 10.79
N ARG A 289 3.44 -7.14 11.36
CA ARG A 289 3.95 -6.53 12.60
C ARG A 289 3.98 -7.55 13.75
N ARG A 290 2.89 -8.27 14.01
CA ARG A 290 2.85 -9.29 15.08
C ARG A 290 3.87 -10.40 14.84
N THR A 291 4.07 -10.81 13.60
CA THR A 291 5.07 -11.85 13.28
C THR A 291 6.48 -11.34 13.48
N VAL A 292 6.78 -10.09 13.10
CA VAL A 292 8.08 -9.42 13.33
C VAL A 292 8.35 -9.30 14.83
N ASP A 293 7.35 -8.86 15.61
CA ASP A 293 7.43 -8.76 17.08
C ASP A 293 7.74 -10.15 17.70
N ALA A 294 6.97 -11.16 17.33
CA ALA A 294 7.14 -12.53 17.86
C ALA A 294 8.49 -13.14 17.46
N ALA A 295 9.01 -12.81 16.29
CA ALA A 295 10.32 -13.29 15.82
C ALA A 295 11.50 -12.49 16.40
N GLY A 296 11.26 -11.42 17.17
CA GLY A 296 12.28 -10.54 17.72
C GLY A 296 13.13 -9.85 16.65
N LEU A 297 12.49 -9.44 15.54
CA LEU A 297 13.14 -8.81 14.40
C LEU A 297 13.10 -7.27 14.47
N ASP A 298 13.83 -6.62 13.55
CA ASP A 298 13.82 -5.16 13.41
C ASP A 298 12.40 -4.64 13.13
N GLN A 299 11.90 -3.77 14.01
CA GLN A 299 10.56 -3.18 13.92
C GLN A 299 10.34 -2.32 12.67
N ARG A 300 11.39 -1.99 11.92
CA ARG A 300 11.29 -1.34 10.60
C ARG A 300 10.85 -2.30 9.50
N ILE A 301 10.85 -3.62 9.74
CA ILE A 301 10.30 -4.59 8.78
C ILE A 301 8.78 -4.44 8.76
N THR A 302 8.24 -4.08 7.63
CA THR A 302 6.79 -3.92 7.38
C THR A 302 6.35 -4.85 6.25
N ALA A 303 5.07 -4.83 5.89
CA ALA A 303 4.60 -5.54 4.70
C ALA A 303 5.33 -5.12 3.40
N HIS A 304 5.84 -3.88 3.34
CA HIS A 304 6.69 -3.44 2.24
C HIS A 304 8.11 -4.04 2.33
N GLY A 305 8.59 -4.29 3.55
CA GLY A 305 9.86 -4.97 3.81
C GLY A 305 9.90 -6.41 3.33
N LEU A 306 8.77 -7.13 3.34
CA LEU A 306 8.69 -8.47 2.74
C LEU A 306 8.98 -8.42 1.23
N ARG A 307 8.37 -7.46 0.53
CA ARG A 307 8.60 -7.26 -0.90
C ARG A 307 10.04 -6.81 -1.21
N ALA A 308 10.55 -5.87 -0.42
CA ALA A 308 11.93 -5.41 -0.51
C ALA A 308 12.90 -6.58 -0.25
N GLY A 309 12.57 -7.45 0.71
CA GLY A 309 13.36 -8.61 1.10
C GLY A 309 13.61 -9.59 -0.04
N LEU A 310 12.56 -9.99 -0.79
CA LEU A 310 12.75 -10.84 -1.96
C LEU A 310 13.68 -10.20 -3.00
N ILE A 311 13.47 -8.90 -3.29
CA ILE A 311 14.27 -8.20 -4.30
C ILE A 311 15.74 -8.14 -3.87
N THR A 312 15.97 -7.73 -2.62
CA THR A 312 17.32 -7.61 -2.05
C THR A 312 18.01 -8.97 -1.96
N ALA A 313 17.33 -9.99 -1.41
CA ALA A 313 17.87 -11.35 -1.32
C ALA A 313 18.14 -11.96 -2.70
N GLY A 314 17.27 -11.74 -3.67
CA GLY A 314 17.48 -12.17 -5.05
C GLY A 314 18.67 -11.48 -5.72
N ALA A 315 18.85 -10.18 -5.48
CA ALA A 315 20.01 -9.43 -5.97
C ALA A 315 21.32 -9.95 -5.34
N ILE A 316 21.33 -10.21 -4.04
CA ILE A 316 22.47 -10.81 -3.33
C ILE A 316 22.80 -12.19 -3.89
N ALA A 317 21.78 -12.98 -4.25
CA ALA A 317 21.95 -14.31 -4.85
C ALA A 317 22.30 -14.26 -6.36
N GLY A 318 22.52 -13.09 -6.95
CA GLY A 318 22.88 -12.94 -8.37
C GLY A 318 21.72 -13.15 -9.36
N ALA A 319 20.46 -13.08 -8.91
CA ALA A 319 19.31 -13.19 -9.80
C ALA A 319 19.24 -11.99 -10.77
N SER A 320 18.82 -12.26 -12.01
CA SER A 320 18.72 -11.21 -13.03
C SER A 320 17.76 -10.09 -12.62
N THR A 321 18.14 -8.84 -12.86
CA THR A 321 17.31 -7.66 -12.59
C THR A 321 15.98 -7.73 -13.34
N THR A 322 15.98 -8.26 -14.56
CA THR A 322 14.76 -8.46 -15.37
C THR A 322 13.81 -9.44 -14.68
N GLY A 323 14.30 -10.58 -14.17
CA GLY A 323 13.50 -11.57 -13.44
C GLY A 323 12.91 -11.00 -12.15
N LEU A 324 13.73 -10.28 -11.37
CA LEU A 324 13.29 -9.64 -10.13
C LEU A 324 12.25 -8.54 -10.39
N ARG A 325 12.42 -7.74 -11.46
CA ARG A 325 11.43 -6.74 -11.87
C ARG A 325 10.12 -7.38 -12.33
N ALA A 326 10.18 -8.44 -13.10
CA ALA A 326 8.99 -9.19 -13.52
C ALA A 326 8.23 -9.73 -12.30
N GLN A 327 8.93 -10.40 -11.38
CA GLN A 327 8.33 -10.95 -10.16
C GLN A 327 7.75 -9.86 -9.25
N SER A 328 8.47 -8.76 -9.08
CA SER A 328 8.02 -7.66 -8.22
C SER A 328 6.99 -6.74 -8.89
N GLY A 329 6.93 -6.67 -10.22
CA GLY A 329 6.05 -5.77 -10.97
C GLY A 329 6.44 -4.29 -10.82
N HIS A 330 7.75 -3.97 -10.78
CA HIS A 330 8.23 -2.60 -10.86
C HIS A 330 8.32 -2.15 -12.32
N GLU A 331 7.64 -1.05 -12.64
CA GLU A 331 7.64 -0.47 -13.99
C GLU A 331 8.82 0.45 -14.22
N SER A 332 9.14 1.29 -13.23
CA SER A 332 10.30 2.19 -13.33
C SER A 332 11.57 1.55 -12.79
N GLU A 333 12.66 1.75 -13.51
CA GLU A 333 14.00 1.32 -13.11
C GLU A 333 14.47 2.08 -11.87
N SER A 334 14.14 3.36 -11.76
CA SER A 334 14.51 4.19 -10.61
C SER A 334 13.88 3.70 -9.29
N ALA A 335 12.62 3.24 -9.34
CA ALA A 335 11.96 2.66 -8.16
C ALA A 335 12.54 1.29 -7.78
N PHE A 336 13.01 0.52 -8.77
CA PHE A 336 13.63 -0.79 -8.54
C PHE A 336 15.09 -0.65 -8.06
N SER A 337 15.86 0.24 -8.67
CA SER A 337 17.28 0.44 -8.36
C SER A 337 17.53 0.90 -6.92
N GLY A 338 16.55 1.53 -6.26
CA GLY A 338 16.62 1.85 -4.84
C GLY A 338 16.86 0.61 -3.97
N TYR A 339 16.16 -0.48 -4.22
CA TYR A 339 16.31 -1.74 -3.45
C TYR A 339 17.66 -2.43 -3.70
N VAL A 340 18.18 -2.31 -4.91
CA VAL A 340 19.44 -2.95 -5.28
C VAL A 340 20.64 -2.14 -4.78
N ARG A 341 20.56 -0.80 -4.80
CA ARG A 341 21.61 0.08 -4.23
C ARG A 341 21.75 -0.05 -2.72
N ASP A 342 20.61 -0.11 -2.02
CA ASP A 342 20.59 -0.28 -0.55
C ASP A 342 21.23 -1.61 -0.09
N SER A 343 21.32 -2.61 -0.98
CA SER A 343 21.99 -3.88 -0.67
C SER A 343 23.53 -3.78 -0.69
N GLY A 344 24.10 -2.73 -1.26
CA GLY A 344 25.55 -2.59 -1.47
C GLY A 344 26.14 -3.60 -2.47
N VAL A 345 25.38 -4.61 -2.89
CA VAL A 345 25.86 -5.76 -3.69
C VAL A 345 26.39 -5.32 -5.04
N LEU A 346 25.68 -4.44 -5.75
CA LEU A 346 26.14 -3.94 -7.06
C LEU A 346 27.42 -3.11 -6.94
N ALA A 347 27.54 -2.33 -5.87
CA ALA A 347 28.74 -1.52 -5.65
C ALA A 347 29.93 -2.42 -5.30
N MET A 348 29.72 -3.42 -4.43
CA MET A 348 30.78 -4.37 -4.05
C MET A 348 31.21 -5.24 -5.23
N ASP A 349 30.29 -5.82 -5.98
CA ASP A 349 30.57 -6.62 -7.19
C ASP A 349 31.32 -5.79 -8.25
N ALA A 350 30.92 -4.52 -8.47
CA ALA A 350 31.61 -3.62 -9.39
C ALA A 350 33.04 -3.28 -8.91
N VAL A 351 33.24 -3.11 -7.59
CA VAL A 351 34.58 -2.84 -7.03
C VAL A 351 35.45 -4.07 -7.14
N LEU A 352 34.97 -5.25 -6.77
CA LEU A 352 35.71 -6.51 -6.84
C LEU A 352 36.12 -6.81 -8.30
N LYS A 353 35.19 -6.69 -9.25
CA LYS A 353 35.51 -6.83 -10.68
C LYS A 353 36.52 -5.80 -11.18
N ALA A 354 36.45 -4.56 -10.70
CA ALA A 354 37.43 -3.53 -11.05
C ALA A 354 38.82 -3.84 -10.42
N MET A 355 38.87 -4.56 -9.31
CA MET A 355 40.10 -5.02 -8.65
C MET A 355 40.64 -6.32 -9.26
N GLY A 356 39.90 -6.97 -10.18
CA GLY A 356 40.31 -8.22 -10.81
C GLY A 356 40.05 -9.48 -9.96
N GLU A 357 39.15 -9.38 -8.99
CA GLU A 357 38.68 -10.49 -8.15
C GLU A 357 37.32 -11.04 -8.63
#